data_d67dd66cca9ef291d931e0f02d6508b3
#
_entry.id   d67dd66cca9ef291d931e0f02d6508b3
#
_cell.length_a   1.000
_cell.length_b   1.000
_cell.length_c   1.000
_cell.angle_alpha   90.00
_cell.angle_beta   90.00
_cell.angle_gamma   90.00
#
_symmetry.space_group_name_H-M   'P 1'
#
loop_
_entity.id
_entity.type
_entity.pdbx_description
1 polymer ?
#
loop_
_entity_poly.entity_id
_entity_poly.type
_entity_poly.pdbx_seq_one_letter_code
_entity_poly.pdbx_strand_id
1 'polypeptide(L)'
;MFKFIKISPSILAVDYNNKEVLADALKSIEKSYASFVHLDVMDGKFVPRKTFDEKFVEQVKNSTDLLLDVHLMVKEPEKVVENYLKAGADILTVHYEACNDLVETLKTIKSYNCLAGVAICPKTPAIKLKEILKSGLVDIVLVMGVEPGDCGRTFIPGSAEKVAEIKDLDKNIEVEVDGGVTVKNSKILRRLGATILVSGSTIFNSKNINKTIKELKGNDYGLKIRKLFLRNKEN
;
A
#
# COMPACT_ATOMS: atom_id res chain seq x y z
N MET A 1 14.79 5.07 16.64
CA MET A 1 13.34 5.24 16.88
C MET A 1 12.66 4.04 16.25
N PHE A 2 11.99 3.16 17.03
CA PHE A 2 11.29 2.01 16.45
C PHE A 2 10.04 2.53 15.73
N LYS A 3 10.03 2.47 14.40
CA LYS A 3 8.81 2.75 13.63
C LYS A 3 7.86 1.56 13.80
N PHE A 4 6.64 1.83 14.25
CA PHE A 4 5.61 0.79 14.38
C PHE A 4 5.23 0.24 13.00
N ILE A 5 5.14 -1.09 12.91
CA ILE A 5 4.73 -1.77 11.67
C ILE A 5 3.23 -1.57 11.46
N LYS A 6 2.88 -1.09 10.28
CA LYS A 6 1.52 -0.90 9.81
C LYS A 6 1.12 -2.09 8.92
N ILE A 7 -0.11 -2.55 9.02
CA ILE A 7 -0.64 -3.60 8.15
C ILE A 7 -1.76 -3.02 7.31
N SER A 8 -1.68 -3.26 6.01
CA SER A 8 -2.63 -2.84 4.99
C SER A 8 -3.25 -4.09 4.34
N PRO A 9 -4.37 -4.62 4.84
CA PRO A 9 -5.05 -5.76 4.24
C PRO A 9 -5.58 -5.42 2.84
N SER A 10 -5.14 -6.17 1.80
CA SER A 10 -5.63 -5.98 0.43
C SER A 10 -6.96 -6.71 0.24
N ILE A 11 -8.02 -5.96 -0.04
CA ILE A 11 -9.35 -6.49 -0.32
C ILE A 11 -9.46 -7.15 -1.71
N LEU A 12 -8.43 -7.11 -2.53
CA LEU A 12 -8.35 -7.89 -3.76
C LEU A 12 -8.45 -9.41 -3.49
N ALA A 13 -8.18 -9.84 -2.25
CA ALA A 13 -8.21 -11.24 -1.83
C ALA A 13 -9.59 -11.74 -1.39
N VAL A 14 -10.63 -10.89 -1.39
CA VAL A 14 -12.01 -11.27 -1.07
C VAL A 14 -12.90 -11.18 -2.31
N ASP A 15 -14.10 -11.75 -2.25
CA ASP A 15 -15.11 -11.51 -3.28
C ASP A 15 -15.73 -10.12 -3.12
N TYR A 16 -15.04 -9.12 -3.63
CA TYR A 16 -15.43 -7.71 -3.54
C TYR A 16 -16.66 -7.35 -4.38
N ASN A 17 -17.10 -8.24 -5.30
CA ASN A 17 -18.34 -8.06 -6.05
C ASN A 17 -19.57 -8.44 -5.22
N ASN A 18 -19.38 -9.25 -4.18
CA ASN A 18 -20.42 -9.56 -3.20
C ASN A 18 -20.40 -8.53 -2.07
N LYS A 19 -21.44 -7.68 -2.01
CA LYS A 19 -21.54 -6.58 -1.03
C LYS A 19 -21.49 -7.04 0.42
N GLU A 20 -22.09 -8.18 0.75
CA GLU A 20 -22.10 -8.73 2.12
C GLU A 20 -20.70 -9.23 2.50
N VAL A 21 -20.02 -9.96 1.60
CA VAL A 21 -18.66 -10.44 1.81
C VAL A 21 -17.69 -9.27 2.00
N LEU A 22 -17.80 -8.22 1.16
CA LEU A 22 -16.99 -7.03 1.29
C LEU A 22 -17.23 -6.31 2.63
N ALA A 23 -18.50 -6.12 3.01
CA ALA A 23 -18.85 -5.46 4.27
C ALA A 23 -18.33 -6.23 5.49
N ASP A 24 -18.45 -7.56 5.51
CA ASP A 24 -17.92 -8.41 6.57
C ASP A 24 -16.39 -8.39 6.63
N ALA A 25 -15.71 -8.36 5.48
CA ALA A 25 -14.26 -8.23 5.39
C ALA A 25 -13.80 -6.89 5.99
N LEU A 26 -14.40 -5.77 5.56
CA LEU A 26 -14.08 -4.42 6.07
C LEU A 26 -14.30 -4.33 7.58
N LYS A 27 -15.45 -4.81 8.08
CA LYS A 27 -15.76 -4.84 9.51
C LYS A 27 -14.78 -5.69 10.31
N SER A 28 -14.31 -6.81 9.73
CA SER A 28 -13.35 -7.71 10.39
C SER A 28 -11.98 -7.07 10.53
N ILE A 29 -11.47 -6.40 9.50
CA ILE A 29 -10.18 -5.70 9.55
C ILE A 29 -10.27 -4.42 10.40
N GLU A 30 -11.39 -3.70 10.40
CA GLU A 30 -11.61 -2.52 11.22
C GLU A 30 -11.57 -2.83 12.73
N LYS A 31 -12.08 -3.99 13.14
CA LYS A 31 -12.00 -4.50 14.52
C LYS A 31 -10.63 -5.06 14.89
N SER A 32 -9.73 -5.19 13.91
CA SER A 32 -8.39 -5.75 14.10
C SER A 32 -7.35 -4.66 14.40
N TYR A 33 -6.07 -5.03 14.33
CA TYR A 33 -4.93 -4.10 14.38
C TYR A 33 -4.48 -3.62 12.99
N ALA A 34 -5.33 -3.71 11.96
CA ALA A 34 -5.06 -3.11 10.65
C ALA A 34 -4.93 -1.59 10.77
N SER A 35 -4.08 -1.02 9.93
CA SER A 35 -3.84 0.42 9.88
C SER A 35 -4.56 1.08 8.73
N PHE A 36 -4.70 0.34 7.63
CA PHE A 36 -5.24 0.78 6.34
C PHE A 36 -6.16 -0.28 5.75
N VAL A 37 -6.81 0.06 4.64
CA VAL A 37 -7.39 -0.87 3.66
C VAL A 37 -6.66 -0.67 2.35
N HIS A 38 -6.05 -1.72 1.79
CA HIS A 38 -5.35 -1.65 0.52
C HIS A 38 -6.27 -1.97 -0.66
N LEU A 39 -6.23 -1.09 -1.67
CA LEU A 39 -7.02 -1.20 -2.88
C LEU A 39 -6.12 -1.21 -4.12
N ASP A 40 -6.01 -2.36 -4.76
CA ASP A 40 -5.25 -2.58 -5.98
C ASP A 40 -6.07 -2.19 -7.22
N VAL A 41 -5.90 -0.97 -7.70
CA VAL A 41 -6.57 -0.44 -8.89
C VAL A 41 -5.81 -0.84 -10.15
N MET A 42 -6.49 -1.52 -11.06
CA MET A 42 -5.90 -2.01 -12.33
C MET A 42 -6.79 -1.63 -13.51
N ASP A 43 -6.17 -1.13 -14.59
CA ASP A 43 -6.88 -0.59 -15.76
C ASP A 43 -6.96 -1.55 -16.97
N GLY A 44 -6.31 -2.72 -16.89
CA GLY A 44 -6.20 -3.66 -18.00
C GLY A 44 -5.21 -3.25 -19.09
N LYS A 45 -4.40 -2.18 -18.86
CA LYS A 45 -3.39 -1.66 -19.79
C LYS A 45 -1.98 -1.73 -19.24
N PHE A 46 -1.77 -1.25 -18.01
CA PHE A 46 -0.48 -1.41 -17.30
C PHE A 46 -0.28 -2.86 -16.88
N VAL A 47 -1.36 -3.50 -16.41
CA VAL A 47 -1.44 -4.95 -16.14
C VAL A 47 -2.64 -5.54 -16.88
N PRO A 48 -2.64 -6.84 -17.22
CA PRO A 48 -3.75 -7.45 -18.01
C PRO A 48 -5.11 -7.45 -17.31
N ARG A 49 -5.11 -7.43 -15.96
CA ARG A 49 -6.33 -7.47 -15.14
C ARG A 49 -6.95 -6.08 -15.03
N LYS A 50 -8.27 -6.02 -14.87
CA LYS A 50 -9.01 -4.82 -14.49
C LYS A 50 -9.73 -5.09 -13.16
N THR A 51 -9.68 -4.10 -12.23
CA THR A 51 -10.27 -4.23 -10.89
C THR A 51 -11.16 -3.03 -10.55
N PHE A 52 -10.77 -2.25 -9.56
CA PHE A 52 -11.53 -1.16 -8.96
C PHE A 52 -11.50 0.10 -9.80
N ASP A 53 -12.62 0.81 -9.85
CA ASP A 53 -12.69 2.17 -10.34
C ASP A 53 -12.80 3.18 -9.17
N GLU A 54 -12.84 4.46 -9.48
CA GLU A 54 -12.95 5.52 -8.48
C GLU A 54 -14.26 5.45 -7.68
N LYS A 55 -15.35 4.95 -8.28
CA LYS A 55 -16.64 4.78 -7.58
C LYS A 55 -16.56 3.67 -6.53
N PHE A 56 -15.83 2.60 -6.83
CA PHE A 56 -15.59 1.54 -5.86
C PHE A 56 -14.72 2.05 -4.70
N VAL A 57 -13.71 2.87 -4.97
CA VAL A 57 -12.89 3.50 -3.92
C VAL A 57 -13.75 4.37 -3.01
N GLU A 58 -14.64 5.21 -3.59
CA GLU A 58 -15.60 6.03 -2.84
C GLU A 58 -16.57 5.17 -2.01
N GLN A 59 -17.08 4.07 -2.58
CA GLN A 59 -17.92 3.13 -1.84
C GLN A 59 -17.19 2.55 -0.62
N VAL A 60 -15.94 2.12 -0.76
CA VAL A 60 -15.14 1.60 0.36
C VAL A 60 -14.89 2.70 1.38
N LYS A 61 -14.56 3.94 0.94
CA LYS A 61 -14.36 5.09 1.83
C LYS A 61 -15.57 5.34 2.73
N ASN A 62 -16.76 5.23 2.17
CA ASN A 62 -18.02 5.41 2.89
C ASN A 62 -18.40 4.21 3.78
N SER A 63 -17.70 3.07 3.64
CA SER A 63 -18.03 1.81 4.33
C SER A 63 -17.11 1.48 5.49
N THR A 64 -16.03 2.23 5.71
CA THR A 64 -15.09 2.00 6.81
C THR A 64 -14.47 3.31 7.30
N ASP A 65 -14.09 3.30 8.56
CA ASP A 65 -13.29 4.37 9.15
C ASP A 65 -11.77 4.20 8.96
N LEU A 66 -11.30 3.10 8.37
CA LEU A 66 -9.88 2.92 8.09
C LEU A 66 -9.43 3.87 6.98
N LEU A 67 -8.16 4.25 7.02
CA LEU A 67 -7.55 5.02 5.95
C LEU A 67 -7.42 4.14 4.70
N LEU A 68 -7.67 4.73 3.52
CA LEU A 68 -7.55 4.04 2.24
C LEU A 68 -6.15 4.21 1.66
N ASP A 69 -5.52 3.09 1.42
CA ASP A 69 -4.23 2.92 0.79
C ASP A 69 -4.46 2.43 -0.65
N VAL A 70 -4.48 3.38 -1.60
CA VAL A 70 -4.85 3.13 -2.99
C VAL A 70 -3.61 3.00 -3.85
N HIS A 71 -3.44 1.84 -4.47
CA HIS A 71 -2.32 1.50 -5.34
C HIS A 71 -2.76 1.46 -6.80
N LEU A 72 -2.27 2.41 -7.60
CA LEU A 72 -2.62 2.55 -9.01
C LEU A 72 -1.67 1.76 -9.93
N MET A 73 -2.09 0.59 -10.35
CA MET A 73 -1.48 -0.19 -11.43
C MET A 73 -2.14 0.19 -12.77
N VAL A 74 -2.01 1.45 -13.17
CA VAL A 74 -2.64 2.02 -14.36
C VAL A 74 -1.61 2.69 -15.26
N LYS A 75 -1.85 2.67 -16.56
CA LYS A 75 -1.01 3.39 -17.53
C LYS A 75 -1.32 4.89 -17.48
N GLU A 76 -0.28 5.73 -17.48
CA GLU A 76 -0.41 7.19 -17.45
C GLU A 76 -1.27 7.68 -16.26
N PRO A 77 -0.88 7.36 -14.99
CA PRO A 77 -1.67 7.67 -13.80
C PRO A 77 -1.95 9.17 -13.64
N GLU A 78 -1.12 10.06 -14.18
CA GLU A 78 -1.31 11.50 -14.20
C GLU A 78 -2.68 11.92 -14.77
N LYS A 79 -3.29 11.10 -15.62
CA LYS A 79 -4.60 11.37 -16.22
C LYS A 79 -5.78 11.05 -15.30
N VAL A 80 -5.56 10.26 -14.23
CA VAL A 80 -6.64 9.71 -13.41
C VAL A 80 -6.46 9.92 -11.90
N VAL A 81 -5.28 10.33 -11.41
CA VAL A 81 -4.99 10.49 -9.98
C VAL A 81 -6.03 11.36 -9.27
N GLU A 82 -6.48 12.47 -9.88
CA GLU A 82 -7.47 13.33 -9.25
C GLU A 82 -8.81 12.63 -8.97
N ASN A 83 -9.22 11.68 -9.81
CA ASN A 83 -10.46 10.94 -9.58
C ASN A 83 -10.39 10.13 -8.29
N TYR A 84 -9.26 9.45 -8.05
CA TYR A 84 -9.06 8.65 -6.84
C TYR A 84 -8.82 9.50 -5.59
N LEU A 85 -8.20 10.68 -5.75
CA LEU A 85 -8.07 11.66 -4.67
C LEU A 85 -9.44 12.18 -4.22
N LYS A 86 -10.31 12.53 -5.18
CA LYS A 86 -11.70 12.95 -4.93
C LYS A 86 -12.55 11.82 -4.34
N ALA A 87 -12.26 10.57 -4.70
CA ALA A 87 -12.91 9.38 -4.14
C ALA A 87 -12.50 9.07 -2.69
N GLY A 88 -11.50 9.79 -2.14
CA GLY A 88 -11.12 9.72 -0.73
C GLY A 88 -9.91 8.87 -0.41
N ALA A 89 -8.98 8.69 -1.35
CA ALA A 89 -7.68 8.08 -1.06
C ALA A 89 -6.93 8.90 0.00
N ASP A 90 -6.44 8.23 1.05
CA ASP A 90 -5.60 8.83 2.09
C ASP A 90 -4.10 8.63 1.77
N ILE A 91 -3.78 7.54 1.09
CA ILE A 91 -2.50 7.24 0.46
C ILE A 91 -2.80 6.94 -1.00
N LEU A 92 -2.05 7.53 -1.93
CA LEU A 92 -2.15 7.24 -3.35
C LEU A 92 -0.78 6.93 -3.92
N THR A 93 -0.59 5.67 -4.34
CA THR A 93 0.67 5.17 -4.85
C THR A 93 0.58 4.94 -6.35
N VAL A 94 1.54 5.51 -7.11
CA VAL A 94 1.67 5.35 -8.56
C VAL A 94 2.95 4.62 -8.91
N HIS A 95 2.97 3.86 -10.00
CA HIS A 95 4.16 3.18 -10.46
C HIS A 95 5.15 4.13 -11.12
N TYR A 96 6.44 4.04 -10.72
CA TYR A 96 7.55 4.75 -11.37
C TYR A 96 7.56 4.49 -12.90
N GLU A 97 7.28 3.24 -13.28
CA GLU A 97 7.32 2.77 -14.67
C GLU A 97 6.12 3.23 -15.51
N ALA A 98 5.05 3.71 -14.87
CA ALA A 98 3.81 4.09 -15.54
C ALA A 98 3.67 5.60 -15.77
N CYS A 99 4.39 6.42 -15.00
CA CYS A 99 4.30 7.88 -15.05
C CYS A 99 5.17 8.45 -16.18
N ASN A 100 4.59 9.36 -17.00
CA ASN A 100 5.35 10.17 -17.92
C ASN A 100 6.00 11.38 -17.22
N ASP A 101 5.29 11.98 -16.24
CA ASP A 101 5.80 13.04 -15.36
C ASP A 101 5.50 12.71 -13.91
N LEU A 102 6.43 11.99 -13.28
CA LEU A 102 6.28 11.56 -11.89
C LEU A 102 6.28 12.76 -10.91
N VAL A 103 7.09 13.79 -11.19
CA VAL A 103 7.19 14.96 -10.29
C VAL A 103 5.86 15.70 -10.23
N GLU A 104 5.25 15.98 -11.37
CA GLU A 104 3.97 16.68 -11.42
C GLU A 104 2.84 15.83 -10.85
N THR A 105 2.85 14.51 -11.11
CA THR A 105 1.90 13.56 -10.52
C THR A 105 1.96 13.59 -9.00
N LEU A 106 3.16 13.56 -8.40
CA LEU A 106 3.32 13.61 -6.95
C LEU A 106 2.89 14.95 -6.36
N LYS A 107 3.18 16.07 -7.02
CA LYS A 107 2.69 17.40 -6.60
C LYS A 107 1.16 17.44 -6.59
N THR A 108 0.52 16.89 -7.62
CA THR A 108 -0.94 16.78 -7.68
C THR A 108 -1.46 15.98 -6.50
N ILE A 109 -0.88 14.81 -6.18
CA ILE A 109 -1.28 14.01 -5.03
C ILE A 109 -1.15 14.82 -3.73
N LYS A 110 -0.01 15.47 -3.52
CA LYS A 110 0.26 16.28 -2.32
C LYS A 110 -0.71 17.47 -2.19
N SER A 111 -1.16 18.07 -3.29
CA SER A 111 -2.09 19.21 -3.27
C SER A 111 -3.47 18.88 -2.68
N TYR A 112 -3.82 17.58 -2.61
CA TYR A 112 -5.05 17.08 -1.97
C TYR A 112 -4.85 16.65 -0.51
N ASN A 113 -3.72 16.98 0.13
CA ASN A 113 -3.36 16.49 1.47
C ASN A 113 -3.32 14.95 1.58
N CYS A 114 -3.07 14.27 0.47
CA CYS A 114 -2.91 12.83 0.37
C CYS A 114 -1.43 12.46 0.51
N LEU A 115 -1.11 11.33 1.13
CA LEU A 115 0.26 10.81 1.16
C LEU A 115 0.62 10.26 -0.22
N ALA A 116 1.76 10.74 -0.75
CA ALA A 116 2.20 10.38 -2.08
C ALA A 116 3.15 9.18 -2.05
N GLY A 117 2.73 8.09 -2.70
CA GLY A 117 3.51 6.86 -2.84
C GLY A 117 4.09 6.67 -4.23
N VAL A 118 5.27 6.05 -4.30
CA VAL A 118 5.89 5.59 -5.55
C VAL A 118 6.17 4.11 -5.46
N ALA A 119 5.57 3.32 -6.38
CA ALA A 119 5.82 1.89 -6.51
C ALA A 119 6.92 1.59 -7.51
N ILE A 120 7.70 0.54 -7.26
CA ILE A 120 8.65 -0.05 -8.21
C ILE A 120 8.41 -1.54 -8.39
N CYS A 121 8.43 -1.98 -9.66
CA CYS A 121 8.34 -3.39 -10.03
C CYS A 121 9.59 -4.18 -9.60
N PRO A 122 9.51 -5.53 -9.52
CA PRO A 122 10.66 -6.36 -9.14
C PRO A 122 11.90 -6.16 -9.99
N LYS A 123 11.76 -5.80 -11.26
CA LYS A 123 12.89 -5.57 -12.19
C LYS A 123 13.48 -4.17 -12.12
N THR A 124 12.78 -3.20 -11.53
CA THR A 124 13.25 -1.81 -11.44
C THR A 124 14.23 -1.65 -10.28
N PRO A 125 15.47 -1.25 -10.50
CA PRO A 125 16.44 -1.04 -9.41
C PRO A 125 16.03 0.12 -8.51
N ALA A 126 16.22 -0.02 -7.18
CA ALA A 126 15.88 1.02 -6.19
C ALA A 126 16.61 2.35 -6.43
N ILE A 127 17.83 2.30 -6.98
CA ILE A 127 18.63 3.49 -7.28
C ILE A 127 17.94 4.48 -8.24
N LYS A 128 16.97 4.00 -9.06
CA LYS A 128 16.17 4.87 -9.93
C LYS A 128 15.37 5.92 -9.16
N LEU A 129 15.06 5.65 -7.89
CA LEU A 129 14.31 6.57 -7.03
C LEU A 129 15.19 7.64 -6.37
N LYS A 130 16.53 7.58 -6.49
CA LYS A 130 17.46 8.46 -5.78
C LYS A 130 17.12 9.94 -5.92
N GLU A 131 16.85 10.42 -7.13
CA GLU A 131 16.61 11.85 -7.36
C GLU A 131 15.21 12.27 -6.90
N ILE A 132 14.20 11.42 -7.10
CA ILE A 132 12.83 11.75 -6.67
C ILE A 132 12.70 11.74 -5.13
N LEU A 133 13.44 10.89 -4.44
CA LEU A 133 13.47 10.87 -2.97
C LEU A 133 14.05 12.17 -2.38
N LYS A 134 15.04 12.78 -3.05
CA LYS A 134 15.62 14.07 -2.64
C LYS A 134 14.65 15.23 -2.79
N SER A 135 13.62 15.12 -3.62
CA SER A 135 12.64 16.19 -3.83
C SER A 135 11.75 16.46 -2.62
N GLY A 136 11.65 15.52 -1.68
CA GLY A 136 10.73 15.58 -0.54
C GLY A 136 9.25 15.39 -0.91
N LEU A 137 8.94 15.04 -2.16
CA LEU A 137 7.57 14.80 -2.63
C LEU A 137 7.05 13.41 -2.29
N VAL A 138 7.94 12.44 -2.05
CA VAL A 138 7.59 11.04 -1.76
C VAL A 138 7.44 10.83 -0.26
N ASP A 139 6.30 10.32 0.18
CA ASP A 139 6.07 9.93 1.57
C ASP A 139 6.31 8.42 1.77
N ILE A 140 5.99 7.60 0.74
CA ILE A 140 6.03 6.14 0.79
C ILE A 140 6.67 5.58 -0.48
N VAL A 141 7.56 4.61 -0.33
CA VAL A 141 8.01 3.78 -1.45
C VAL A 141 7.42 2.39 -1.31
N LEU A 142 6.65 1.97 -2.32
CA LEU A 142 6.09 0.63 -2.39
C LEU A 142 7.00 -0.27 -3.21
N VAL A 143 7.51 -1.32 -2.59
CA VAL A 143 8.29 -2.38 -3.24
C VAL A 143 7.38 -3.52 -3.60
N MET A 144 7.26 -3.80 -4.91
CA MET A 144 6.53 -4.98 -5.36
C MET A 144 7.30 -6.26 -5.05
N GLY A 145 6.70 -7.14 -4.26
CA GLY A 145 7.20 -8.47 -3.94
C GLY A 145 6.93 -9.50 -5.05
N VAL A 146 6.08 -9.15 -6.02
CA VAL A 146 5.70 -9.95 -7.18
C VAL A 146 5.57 -9.04 -8.40
N GLU A 147 5.50 -9.58 -9.61
CA GLU A 147 5.08 -8.79 -10.76
C GLU A 147 3.64 -8.30 -10.53
N PRO A 148 3.34 -7.02 -10.81
CA PRO A 148 2.03 -6.44 -10.53
C PRO A 148 0.91 -7.12 -11.34
N GLY A 149 -0.32 -7.10 -10.81
CA GLY A 149 -1.52 -7.53 -11.53
C GLY A 149 -2.27 -8.71 -10.94
N ASP A 150 -1.68 -9.50 -10.03
CA ASP A 150 -2.32 -10.68 -9.44
C ASP A 150 -2.17 -10.78 -7.92
N CYS A 151 -3.17 -11.41 -7.30
CA CYS A 151 -3.17 -11.76 -5.89
C CYS A 151 -2.63 -13.19 -5.66
N GLY A 152 -2.02 -13.44 -4.52
CA GLY A 152 -1.65 -14.79 -4.07
C GLY A 152 -0.40 -15.39 -4.72
N ARG A 153 0.39 -14.61 -5.46
CA ARG A 153 1.67 -15.07 -6.02
C ARG A 153 2.74 -15.25 -4.93
N THR A 154 3.71 -16.10 -5.25
CA THR A 154 4.88 -16.31 -4.39
C THR A 154 5.80 -15.10 -4.44
N PHE A 155 6.22 -14.62 -3.27
CA PHE A 155 7.16 -13.53 -3.10
C PHE A 155 8.50 -13.81 -3.82
N ILE A 156 8.98 -12.84 -4.59
CA ILE A 156 10.28 -12.91 -5.28
C ILE A 156 11.37 -12.51 -4.28
N PRO A 157 12.29 -13.43 -3.87
CA PRO A 157 13.25 -13.13 -2.80
C PRO A 157 14.06 -11.85 -3.01
N GLY A 158 14.57 -11.61 -4.22
CA GLY A 158 15.35 -10.40 -4.54
C GLY A 158 14.62 -9.07 -4.37
N SER A 159 13.26 -9.08 -4.20
CA SER A 159 12.52 -7.87 -3.88
C SER A 159 12.72 -7.42 -2.42
N ALA A 160 13.12 -8.31 -1.53
CA ALA A 160 13.35 -7.97 -0.12
C ALA A 160 14.57 -7.06 0.05
N GLU A 161 15.63 -7.29 -0.69
CA GLU A 161 16.87 -6.51 -0.64
C GLU A 161 16.63 -5.04 -1.01
N LYS A 162 15.68 -4.77 -1.92
CA LYS A 162 15.30 -3.40 -2.29
C LYS A 162 14.79 -2.57 -1.12
N VAL A 163 14.19 -3.22 -0.12
CA VAL A 163 13.75 -2.52 1.10
C VAL A 163 14.95 -1.87 1.80
N ALA A 164 16.07 -2.62 1.94
CA ALA A 164 17.30 -2.09 2.52
C ALA A 164 17.94 -1.03 1.62
N GLU A 165 18.01 -1.27 0.30
CA GLU A 165 18.54 -0.30 -0.67
C GLU A 165 17.80 1.05 -0.61
N ILE A 166 16.46 1.03 -0.51
CA ILE A 166 15.66 2.26 -0.35
C ILE A 166 15.94 2.94 0.98
N LYS A 167 16.10 2.17 2.06
CA LYS A 167 16.48 2.73 3.37
C LYS A 167 17.88 3.32 3.39
N ASP A 168 18.79 2.83 2.56
CA ASP A 168 20.11 3.43 2.37
C ASP A 168 20.06 4.75 1.58
N LEU A 169 19.09 4.87 0.64
CA LEU A 169 18.85 6.12 -0.08
C LEU A 169 18.19 7.20 0.82
N ASP A 170 17.21 6.80 1.64
CA ASP A 170 16.55 7.67 2.63
C ASP A 170 16.12 6.86 3.86
N LYS A 171 16.80 7.09 4.98
CA LYS A 171 16.51 6.40 6.26
C LYS A 171 15.13 6.72 6.83
N ASN A 172 14.55 7.86 6.46
CA ASN A 172 13.29 8.35 7.02
C ASN A 172 12.08 7.94 6.20
N ILE A 173 12.25 7.60 4.92
CA ILE A 173 11.14 7.20 4.04
C ILE A 173 10.34 6.02 4.62
N GLU A 174 9.03 6.04 4.49
CA GLU A 174 8.22 4.85 4.75
C GLU A 174 8.41 3.85 3.61
N VAL A 175 8.64 2.57 3.93
CA VAL A 175 8.77 1.52 2.92
C VAL A 175 7.64 0.53 3.10
N GLU A 176 6.83 0.44 2.07
CA GLU A 176 5.74 -0.50 1.95
C GLU A 176 6.16 -1.69 1.09
N VAL A 177 5.65 -2.87 1.39
CA VAL A 177 5.88 -4.08 0.59
C VAL A 177 4.55 -4.72 0.26
N ASP A 178 4.28 -4.90 -1.03
CA ASP A 178 3.08 -5.57 -1.55
C ASP A 178 3.43 -6.73 -2.47
N GLY A 179 2.62 -7.80 -2.35
CA GLY A 179 2.77 -9.01 -3.15
C GLY A 179 3.47 -10.15 -2.42
N GLY A 180 2.73 -11.22 -2.15
CA GLY A 180 3.24 -12.46 -1.54
C GLY A 180 3.72 -12.33 -0.10
N VAL A 181 3.27 -11.30 0.64
CA VAL A 181 3.61 -11.11 2.04
C VAL A 181 2.87 -12.11 2.92
N THR A 182 3.64 -12.83 3.73
CA THR A 182 3.18 -13.87 4.65
C THR A 182 3.75 -13.65 6.05
N VAL A 183 3.21 -14.32 7.06
CA VAL A 183 3.78 -14.30 8.41
C VAL A 183 5.25 -14.76 8.39
N LYS A 184 5.57 -15.74 7.52
CA LYS A 184 6.93 -16.30 7.43
C LYS A 184 7.96 -15.28 6.93
N ASN A 185 7.65 -14.52 5.87
CA ASN A 185 8.60 -13.56 5.30
C ASN A 185 8.50 -12.15 5.94
N SER A 186 7.41 -11.82 6.63
CA SER A 186 7.24 -10.53 7.29
C SER A 186 8.39 -10.16 8.23
N LYS A 187 8.96 -11.15 8.93
CA LYS A 187 10.08 -10.94 9.86
C LYS A 187 11.33 -10.40 9.17
N ILE A 188 11.69 -10.94 7.99
CA ILE A 188 12.84 -10.44 7.24
C ILE A 188 12.56 -9.08 6.64
N LEU A 189 11.36 -8.85 6.09
CA LEU A 189 10.97 -7.57 5.53
C LEU A 189 11.06 -6.44 6.57
N ARG A 190 10.55 -6.67 7.79
CA ARG A 190 10.69 -5.72 8.91
C ARG A 190 12.14 -5.46 9.29
N ARG A 191 12.99 -6.49 9.33
CA ARG A 191 14.43 -6.35 9.63
C ARG A 191 15.17 -5.53 8.58
N LEU A 192 14.77 -5.63 7.32
CA LEU A 192 15.32 -4.85 6.21
C LEU A 192 14.81 -3.40 6.20
N GLY A 193 13.80 -3.08 7.01
CA GLY A 193 13.31 -1.72 7.18
C GLY A 193 11.93 -1.45 6.61
N ALA A 194 11.18 -2.47 6.18
CA ALA A 194 9.77 -2.29 5.82
C ALA A 194 8.98 -1.78 7.02
N THR A 195 8.12 -0.81 6.78
CA THR A 195 7.29 -0.15 7.80
C THR A 195 5.80 -0.36 7.56
N ILE A 196 5.42 -0.73 6.34
CA ILE A 196 4.05 -1.07 5.94
C ILE A 196 4.10 -2.43 5.22
N LEU A 197 3.19 -3.33 5.58
CA LEU A 197 3.07 -4.65 4.94
C LEU A 197 1.67 -4.82 4.39
N VAL A 198 1.56 -4.94 3.07
CA VAL A 198 0.33 -5.30 2.39
C VAL A 198 0.18 -6.81 2.37
N SER A 199 -0.97 -7.31 2.77
CA SER A 199 -1.24 -8.75 2.75
C SER A 199 -2.73 -9.02 2.55
N GLY A 200 -3.07 -9.79 1.54
CA GLY A 200 -4.43 -10.18 1.22
C GLY A 200 -4.73 -11.60 1.68
N SER A 201 -4.41 -12.60 0.85
CA SER A 201 -4.75 -14.02 1.06
C SER A 201 -4.26 -14.58 2.40
N THR A 202 -3.09 -14.17 2.89
CA THR A 202 -2.59 -14.58 4.21
C THR A 202 -3.52 -14.15 5.34
N ILE A 203 -4.14 -12.98 5.23
CA ILE A 203 -5.06 -12.43 6.23
C ILE A 203 -6.45 -13.06 6.07
N PHE A 204 -7.03 -12.94 4.88
CA PHE A 204 -8.44 -13.30 4.67
C PHE A 204 -8.71 -14.80 4.60
N ASN A 205 -7.72 -15.64 4.24
CA ASN A 205 -7.83 -17.10 4.30
C ASN A 205 -7.47 -17.67 5.69
N SER A 206 -7.12 -16.81 6.67
CA SER A 206 -6.76 -17.27 8.00
C SER A 206 -8.01 -17.57 8.84
N LYS A 207 -7.87 -18.50 9.79
CA LYS A 207 -8.93 -18.79 10.78
C LYS A 207 -9.15 -17.62 11.78
N ASN A 208 -8.18 -16.71 11.90
CA ASN A 208 -8.24 -15.61 12.84
C ASN A 208 -7.46 -14.40 12.31
N ILE A 209 -8.17 -13.49 11.65
CA ILE A 209 -7.63 -12.26 11.04
C ILE A 209 -6.81 -11.46 12.06
N ASN A 210 -7.34 -11.26 13.26
CA ASN A 210 -6.69 -10.44 14.29
C ASN A 210 -5.35 -11.04 14.76
N LYS A 211 -5.29 -12.38 14.93
CA LYS A 211 -4.05 -13.09 15.26
C LYS A 211 -3.03 -12.97 14.13
N THR A 212 -3.46 -13.20 12.89
CA THR A 212 -2.57 -13.13 11.71
C THR A 212 -1.99 -11.73 11.54
N ILE A 213 -2.80 -10.68 11.71
CA ILE A 213 -2.32 -9.29 11.66
C ILE A 213 -1.30 -9.01 12.77
N LYS A 214 -1.51 -9.52 13.99
CA LYS A 214 -0.52 -9.42 15.08
C LYS A 214 0.79 -10.12 14.74
N GLU A 215 0.72 -11.30 14.14
CA GLU A 215 1.90 -12.07 13.71
C GLU A 215 2.68 -11.36 12.60
N LEU A 216 1.98 -10.76 11.62
CA LEU A 216 2.58 -9.92 10.59
C LEU A 216 3.30 -8.70 11.18
N LYS A 217 2.71 -8.03 12.18
CA LYS A 217 3.33 -6.93 12.94
C LYS A 217 4.55 -7.37 13.75
N GLY A 218 4.57 -8.61 14.21
CA GLY A 218 5.57 -9.09 15.16
C GLY A 218 5.31 -8.58 16.56
N ASN A 219 6.35 -8.51 17.43
CA ASN A 219 6.22 -8.09 18.82
C ASN A 219 6.08 -6.57 19.01
N ASP A 220 5.97 -5.81 17.93
CA ASP A 220 5.73 -4.35 17.98
C ASP A 220 4.24 -4.08 18.25
N TYR A 221 3.82 -4.26 19.50
CA TYR A 221 2.48 -3.90 19.97
C TYR A 221 2.37 -2.38 20.14
N GLY A 222 2.43 -1.63 19.05
CA GLY A 222 2.18 -0.18 19.05
C GLY A 222 0.69 0.14 19.00
N LEU A 223 0.29 1.11 19.80
CA LEU A 223 -1.04 1.71 19.92
C LEU A 223 -1.80 1.83 18.58
N LYS A 224 -3.15 1.74 18.63
CA LYS A 224 -4.05 2.04 17.51
C LYS A 224 -3.63 3.35 16.85
N ILE A 225 -3.04 3.26 15.66
CA ILE A 225 -2.32 4.37 14.95
C ILE A 225 -3.28 5.46 14.44
N ARG A 226 -4.59 5.27 14.51
CA ARG A 226 -5.62 6.22 14.08
C ARG A 226 -5.39 7.68 14.54
N LYS A 227 -4.76 7.88 15.71
CA LYS A 227 -4.52 9.23 16.26
C LYS A 227 -3.21 9.90 15.79
N LEU A 228 -2.23 9.16 15.30
CA LEU A 228 -0.93 9.74 14.94
C LEU A 228 -0.89 10.30 13.51
N PHE A 229 -1.59 9.66 12.57
CA PHE A 229 -1.67 10.14 11.18
C PHE A 229 -2.54 11.40 11.05
N LEU A 230 -3.58 11.55 11.89
CA LEU A 230 -4.43 12.75 11.88
C LEU A 230 -3.71 13.98 12.47
N ARG A 231 -2.74 13.81 13.37
CA ARG A 231 -1.97 14.93 13.95
C ARG A 231 -1.02 15.63 12.95
N ASN A 232 -0.58 14.92 11.91
CA ASN A 232 0.26 15.52 10.85
C ASN A 232 -0.55 16.22 9.76
N LYS A 233 -1.89 16.14 9.80
CA LYS A 233 -2.79 16.88 8.89
C LYS A 233 -3.25 18.23 9.48
N GLU A 234 -2.94 18.52 10.76
CA GLU A 234 -3.36 19.75 11.46
C GLU A 234 -2.19 20.75 11.71
N ASN A 235 -0.99 20.43 11.25
CA ASN A 235 0.20 21.32 11.22
C ASN A 235 0.69 21.48 9.77
#